data_2ea6ede68c1ecd1ec5f14bfbf3992ecd
#
_entry.id   2ea6ede68c1ecd1ec5f14bfbf3992ecd
#
_cell.length_a   1.000
_cell.length_b   1.000
_cell.length_c   1.000
_cell.angle_alpha   90.00
_cell.angle_beta   90.00
_cell.angle_gamma   90.00
#
_symmetry.space_group_name_H-M   'P 1'
#
loop_
_entity.id
_entity.type
_entity.pdbx_description
1 polymer ?
#
loop_
_entity_poly.entity_id
_entity_poly.type
_entity_poly.pdbx_seq_one_letter_code
_entity_poly.pdbx_strand_id
1 'polypeptide(L)'
;MSRKTVRQVFTWYDLFVVAVFVATGVVIMAIGRDWIVLGICVIACAVAFAPFLRHGYKLEGQEGLFRLEEFLVPRESQVAILAFLNGETSQLEVPPSTQGGALVRVFHQRSGDLIMAQYFDYALFLKGTEFPVVRITPEQLESIRNLRLQK
;
A
#
# COMPACT_ATOMS: atom_id res chain seq x y z
N MET A 1 -23.82 -0.48 0.55
CA MET A 1 -22.54 0.11 0.11
C MET A 1 -21.56 -1.03 -0.17
N SER A 2 -21.07 -1.16 -1.40
CA SER A 2 -20.11 -2.20 -1.76
C SER A 2 -18.77 -1.86 -1.08
N ARG A 3 -18.27 -2.77 -0.23
CA ARG A 3 -16.93 -2.65 0.36
C ARG A 3 -15.93 -2.80 -0.78
N LYS A 4 -15.20 -1.77 -1.13
CA LYS A 4 -14.13 -1.86 -2.13
C LYS A 4 -12.96 -2.55 -1.49
N THR A 5 -12.76 -3.81 -1.84
CA THR A 5 -11.65 -4.61 -1.33
C THR A 5 -10.35 -4.17 -2.02
N VAL A 6 -9.33 -3.91 -1.23
CA VAL A 6 -7.99 -3.56 -1.71
C VAL A 6 -7.18 -4.83 -1.87
N ARG A 7 -6.64 -5.07 -3.06
CA ARG A 7 -5.81 -6.25 -3.35
C ARG A 7 -4.41 -5.85 -3.80
N GLN A 8 -3.40 -6.41 -3.18
CA GLN A 8 -2.03 -6.30 -3.66
C GLN A 8 -1.83 -7.14 -4.92
N VAL A 9 -1.17 -6.57 -5.91
CA VAL A 9 -0.87 -7.24 -7.19
C VAL A 9 0.58 -7.00 -7.60
N PHE A 10 1.10 -7.92 -8.41
CA PHE A 10 2.41 -7.73 -9.02
C PHE A 10 2.38 -6.60 -10.04
N THR A 11 3.39 -5.76 -10.02
CA THR A 11 3.65 -4.80 -11.07
C THR A 11 4.61 -5.40 -12.10
N TRP A 12 4.71 -4.80 -13.29
CA TRP A 12 5.70 -5.20 -14.29
C TRP A 12 7.13 -5.14 -13.73
N TYR A 13 7.42 -4.16 -12.91
CA TYR A 13 8.72 -4.03 -12.26
C TYR A 13 9.04 -5.21 -11.33
N ASP A 14 8.06 -5.65 -10.54
CA ASP A 14 8.22 -6.80 -9.64
C ASP A 14 8.54 -8.07 -10.41
N LEU A 15 7.85 -8.31 -11.54
CA LEU A 15 8.10 -9.44 -12.42
C LEU A 15 9.50 -9.36 -13.05
N PHE A 16 9.92 -8.17 -13.46
CA PHE A 16 11.25 -7.95 -14.02
C PHE A 16 12.34 -8.27 -12.99
N VAL A 17 12.20 -7.82 -11.75
CA VAL A 17 13.16 -8.12 -10.66
C VAL A 17 13.28 -9.63 -10.45
N VAL A 18 12.15 -10.34 -10.33
CA VAL A 18 12.15 -11.81 -10.18
C VAL A 18 12.84 -12.48 -11.37
N ALA A 19 12.54 -12.05 -12.59
CA ALA A 19 13.13 -12.60 -13.81
C ALA A 19 14.67 -12.42 -13.85
N VAL A 20 15.18 -11.27 -13.43
CA VAL A 20 16.63 -11.00 -13.32
C VAL A 20 17.29 -11.95 -12.34
N PHE A 21 16.71 -12.16 -11.16
CA PHE A 21 17.25 -13.09 -10.16
C PHE A 21 17.26 -14.54 -10.68
N VAL A 22 16.18 -14.97 -11.34
CA VAL A 22 16.10 -16.32 -11.94
C VAL A 22 17.16 -16.47 -13.02
N ALA A 23 17.30 -15.50 -13.93
CA ALA A 23 18.33 -15.52 -14.97
C ALA A 23 19.75 -15.57 -14.39
N THR A 24 20.02 -14.81 -13.33
CA THR A 24 21.31 -14.84 -12.61
C THR A 24 21.58 -16.23 -12.05
N GLY A 25 20.60 -16.87 -11.43
CA GLY A 25 20.75 -18.23 -10.92
C GLY A 25 21.07 -19.24 -12.01
N VAL A 26 20.41 -19.13 -13.17
CA VAL A 26 20.68 -19.97 -14.34
C VAL A 26 22.11 -19.77 -14.88
N VAL A 27 22.56 -18.51 -14.97
CA VAL A 27 23.94 -18.19 -15.39
C VAL A 27 24.97 -18.80 -14.44
N ILE A 28 24.75 -18.68 -13.13
CA ILE A 28 25.63 -19.28 -12.12
C ILE A 28 25.70 -20.79 -12.30
N MET A 29 24.61 -21.48 -12.54
CA MET A 29 24.57 -22.92 -12.80
C MET A 29 25.35 -23.30 -14.07
N ALA A 30 25.38 -22.44 -15.08
CA ALA A 30 26.08 -22.67 -16.34
C ALA A 30 27.60 -22.48 -16.24
N ILE A 31 28.13 -21.82 -15.21
CA ILE A 31 29.57 -21.60 -15.00
C ILE A 31 30.31 -22.91 -14.75
N GLY A 32 29.68 -23.83 -14.01
CA GLY A 32 30.31 -25.14 -13.75
C GLY A 32 29.59 -25.94 -12.67
N ARG A 33 29.94 -27.20 -12.58
CA ARG A 33 29.26 -28.19 -11.73
C ARG A 33 29.25 -27.80 -10.25
N ASP A 34 30.32 -27.16 -9.79
CA ASP A 34 30.48 -26.76 -8.39
C ASP A 34 29.57 -25.60 -8.01
N TRP A 35 29.03 -24.86 -8.99
CA TRP A 35 28.18 -23.70 -8.80
C TRP A 35 26.68 -24.01 -8.91
N ILE A 36 26.32 -25.25 -9.26
CA ILE A 36 24.91 -25.65 -9.45
C ILE A 36 24.08 -25.41 -8.18
N VAL A 37 24.59 -25.80 -7.01
CA VAL A 37 23.89 -25.63 -5.74
C VAL A 37 23.63 -24.17 -5.45
N LEU A 38 24.62 -23.29 -5.68
CA LEU A 38 24.49 -21.86 -5.48
C LEU A 38 23.42 -21.26 -6.42
N GLY A 39 23.43 -21.65 -7.69
CA GLY A 39 22.42 -21.19 -8.66
C GLY A 39 21.00 -21.60 -8.27
N ILE A 40 20.83 -22.84 -7.80
CA ILE A 40 19.53 -23.33 -7.28
C ILE A 40 19.09 -22.51 -6.07
N CYS A 41 19.99 -22.20 -5.12
CA CYS A 41 19.69 -21.39 -3.96
C CYS A 41 19.22 -19.98 -4.36
N VAL A 42 19.87 -19.35 -5.34
CA VAL A 42 19.48 -18.03 -5.84
C VAL A 42 18.06 -18.06 -6.43
N ILE A 43 17.74 -19.07 -7.25
CA ILE A 43 16.40 -19.22 -7.83
C ILE A 43 15.36 -19.49 -6.74
N ALA A 44 15.66 -20.38 -5.80
CA ALA A 44 14.74 -20.69 -4.69
C ALA A 44 14.44 -19.45 -3.84
N CYS A 45 15.47 -18.65 -3.53
CA CYS A 45 15.29 -17.36 -2.85
C CYS A 45 14.41 -16.40 -3.66
N ALA A 46 14.65 -16.27 -4.96
CA ALA A 46 13.85 -15.39 -5.82
C ALA A 46 12.35 -15.76 -5.79
N VAL A 47 12.05 -17.06 -5.87
CA VAL A 47 10.66 -17.58 -5.82
C VAL A 47 10.06 -17.39 -4.43
N ALA A 48 10.81 -17.66 -3.36
CA ALA A 48 10.34 -17.51 -1.99
C ALA A 48 10.05 -16.04 -1.62
N PHE A 49 10.85 -15.10 -2.12
CA PHE A 49 10.65 -13.67 -1.86
C PHE A 49 9.69 -12.97 -2.83
N ALA A 50 9.36 -13.59 -3.97
CA ALA A 50 8.42 -13.01 -4.94
C ALA A 50 7.10 -12.50 -4.32
N PRO A 51 6.41 -13.21 -3.40
CA PRO A 51 5.18 -12.71 -2.79
C PRO A 51 5.33 -11.39 -2.04
N PHE A 52 6.54 -11.09 -1.52
CA PHE A 52 6.83 -9.86 -0.77
C PHE A 52 7.15 -8.66 -1.66
N LEU A 53 7.38 -8.88 -2.97
CA LEU A 53 7.68 -7.83 -3.94
C LEU A 53 6.44 -7.16 -4.56
N ARG A 54 5.24 -7.43 -4.03
CA ARG A 54 4.00 -6.86 -4.57
C ARG A 54 3.86 -5.39 -4.19
N HIS A 55 4.17 -4.50 -5.12
CA HIS A 55 4.13 -3.04 -4.92
C HIS A 55 2.92 -2.36 -5.57
N GLY A 56 2.07 -3.09 -6.29
CA GLY A 56 0.86 -2.58 -6.89
C GLY A 56 -0.37 -2.86 -6.03
N TYR A 57 -1.32 -1.93 -6.05
CA TYR A 57 -2.63 -2.10 -5.43
C TYR A 57 -3.71 -2.02 -6.50
N LYS A 58 -4.70 -2.89 -6.41
CA LYS A 58 -5.89 -2.86 -7.24
C LYS A 58 -7.11 -2.73 -6.34
N LEU A 59 -7.96 -1.76 -6.65
CA LEU A 59 -9.22 -1.57 -5.95
C LEU A 59 -10.34 -2.23 -6.75
N GLU A 60 -11.20 -2.98 -6.08
CA GLU A 60 -12.35 -3.62 -6.70
C GLU A 60 -13.29 -2.56 -7.30
N GLY A 61 -13.65 -2.74 -8.57
CA GLY A 61 -14.48 -1.79 -9.31
C GLY A 61 -13.77 -0.52 -9.78
N GLN A 62 -12.43 -0.47 -9.72
CA GLN A 62 -11.63 0.60 -10.32
C GLN A 62 -10.60 -0.01 -11.28
N GLU A 63 -10.46 0.63 -12.45
CA GLU A 63 -9.45 0.24 -13.42
C GLU A 63 -8.09 0.88 -13.11
N GLY A 64 -7.00 0.14 -13.38
CA GLY A 64 -5.64 0.60 -13.20
C GLY A 64 -4.98 0.15 -11.92
N LEU A 65 -3.70 0.52 -11.81
CA LEU A 65 -2.85 0.25 -10.65
C LEU A 65 -2.75 1.50 -9.79
N PHE A 66 -2.76 1.27 -8.48
CA PHE A 66 -2.64 2.32 -7.49
C PHE A 66 -1.32 2.20 -6.74
N ARG A 67 -0.76 3.35 -6.36
CA ARG A 67 0.36 3.46 -5.44
C ARG A 67 -0.21 3.81 -4.07
N LEU A 68 0.26 3.12 -3.03
CA LEU A 68 -0.12 3.37 -1.64
C LEU A 68 0.81 4.40 -1.01
N GLU A 69 0.23 5.37 -0.31
CA GLU A 69 0.88 6.27 0.62
C GLU A 69 0.17 6.15 1.98
N GLU A 70 0.92 5.97 3.07
CA GLU A 70 0.35 5.76 4.40
C GLU A 70 0.73 6.90 5.34
N PHE A 71 -0.26 7.41 6.06
CA PHE A 71 -0.11 8.47 7.04
C PHE A 71 -0.52 7.96 8.42
N LEU A 72 0.38 8.05 9.38
CA LEU A 72 0.11 7.66 10.75
C LEU A 72 -0.76 8.73 11.43
N VAL A 73 -1.85 8.31 12.05
CA VAL A 73 -2.81 9.19 12.71
C VAL A 73 -3.18 8.65 14.09
N PRO A 74 -3.56 9.52 15.04
CA PRO A 74 -4.07 9.08 16.33
C PRO A 74 -5.38 8.31 16.17
N ARG A 75 -5.52 7.20 16.89
CA ARG A 75 -6.75 6.41 16.89
C ARG A 75 -7.96 7.19 17.38
N GLU A 76 -7.73 8.09 18.32
CA GLU A 76 -8.76 8.96 18.92
C GLU A 76 -9.41 9.91 17.90
N SER A 77 -8.69 10.22 16.82
CA SER A 77 -9.18 11.08 15.73
C SER A 77 -10.01 10.35 14.68
N GLN A 78 -10.38 9.09 14.91
CA GLN A 78 -11.12 8.27 13.94
C GLN A 78 -12.37 8.98 13.42
N VAL A 79 -13.19 9.53 14.30
CA VAL A 79 -14.47 10.18 13.93
C VAL A 79 -14.22 11.42 13.06
N ALA A 80 -13.25 12.27 13.47
CA ALA A 80 -12.89 13.47 12.71
C ALA A 80 -12.33 13.13 11.33
N ILE A 81 -11.47 12.11 11.25
CA ILE A 81 -10.88 11.66 9.98
C ILE A 81 -11.95 11.07 9.07
N LEU A 82 -12.87 10.26 9.58
CA LEU A 82 -13.94 9.69 8.77
C LEU A 82 -14.90 10.78 8.25
N ALA A 83 -15.27 11.75 9.06
CA ALA A 83 -16.09 12.89 8.66
C ALA A 83 -15.38 13.71 7.57
N PHE A 84 -14.08 13.96 7.72
CA PHE A 84 -13.27 14.66 6.73
C PHE A 84 -13.17 13.88 5.40
N LEU A 85 -12.89 12.58 5.45
CA LEU A 85 -12.81 11.74 4.26
C LEU A 85 -14.15 11.65 3.51
N ASN A 86 -15.26 11.67 4.23
CA ASN A 86 -16.61 11.68 3.65
C ASN A 86 -17.04 13.06 3.12
N GLY A 87 -16.24 14.10 3.34
CA GLY A 87 -16.55 15.47 2.91
C GLY A 87 -17.57 16.19 3.80
N GLU A 88 -17.81 15.70 5.02
CA GLU A 88 -18.70 16.32 6.00
C GLU A 88 -18.07 17.57 6.64
N THR A 89 -16.72 17.60 6.70
CA THR A 89 -15.94 18.73 7.21
C THR A 89 -14.85 19.11 6.19
N SER A 90 -14.58 20.41 6.08
CA SER A 90 -13.52 20.94 5.19
C SER A 90 -12.17 21.06 5.89
N GLN A 91 -12.14 21.06 7.22
CA GLN A 91 -10.92 21.17 8.01
C GLN A 91 -10.66 19.88 8.78
N LEU A 92 -9.41 19.43 8.72
CA LEU A 92 -8.96 18.26 9.45
C LEU A 92 -8.17 18.72 10.68
N GLU A 93 -8.85 18.79 11.80
CA GLU A 93 -8.22 19.06 13.10
C GLU A 93 -7.91 17.72 13.78
N VAL A 94 -6.63 17.41 13.87
CA VAL A 94 -6.14 16.22 14.58
C VAL A 94 -5.32 16.69 15.77
N PRO A 95 -5.72 16.37 17.01
CA PRO A 95 -4.96 16.74 18.18
C PRO A 95 -3.55 16.09 18.11
N PRO A 96 -2.50 16.80 18.56
CA PRO A 96 -1.17 16.23 18.64
C PRO A 96 -1.20 15.07 19.63
N SER A 97 -1.06 13.85 19.13
CA SER A 97 -0.99 12.65 19.95
C SER A 97 0.36 11.99 19.76
N THR A 98 0.93 11.57 20.88
CA THR A 98 2.17 10.78 20.90
C THR A 98 1.94 9.30 20.61
N GLN A 99 0.69 8.85 20.63
CA GLN A 99 0.30 7.47 20.40
C GLN A 99 -0.37 7.34 19.03
N GLY A 100 0.43 7.05 18.01
CA GLY A 100 -0.10 6.59 16.74
C GLY A 100 -0.67 5.17 16.90
N GLY A 101 -1.79 4.89 16.24
CA GLY A 101 -2.41 3.55 16.29
C GLY A 101 -3.26 3.23 15.08
N ALA A 102 -3.50 4.21 14.22
CA ALA A 102 -4.25 4.05 12.99
C ALA A 102 -3.49 4.68 11.81
N LEU A 103 -3.94 4.37 10.61
CA LEU A 103 -3.37 4.84 9.36
C LEU A 103 -4.47 5.45 8.49
N VAL A 104 -4.14 6.51 7.77
CA VAL A 104 -4.88 6.92 6.58
C VAL A 104 -4.10 6.39 5.38
N ARG A 105 -4.69 5.46 4.65
CA ARG A 105 -4.15 4.88 3.43
C ARG A 105 -4.66 5.66 2.23
N VAL A 106 -3.77 6.25 1.47
CA VAL A 106 -4.10 6.99 0.25
C VAL A 106 -3.61 6.22 -0.95
N PHE A 107 -4.50 5.97 -1.89
CA PHE A 107 -4.25 5.23 -3.11
C PHE A 107 -4.28 6.18 -4.30
N HIS A 108 -3.12 6.41 -4.91
CA HIS A 108 -2.97 7.22 -6.12
C HIS A 108 -3.01 6.33 -7.36
N GLN A 109 -3.91 6.62 -8.29
CA GLN A 109 -3.92 5.93 -9.57
C GLN A 109 -2.67 6.33 -10.38
N ARG A 110 -1.94 5.32 -10.91
CA ARG A 110 -0.69 5.59 -11.67
C ARG A 110 -0.92 6.26 -13.02
N SER A 111 -2.08 6.04 -13.63
CA SER A 111 -2.41 6.50 -14.98
C SER A 111 -3.48 7.59 -15.02
N GLY A 112 -3.86 8.17 -13.88
CA GLY A 112 -4.94 9.15 -13.80
C GLY A 112 -4.92 9.96 -12.51
N ASP A 113 -5.87 10.87 -12.39
CA ASP A 113 -6.00 11.80 -11.26
C ASP A 113 -6.90 11.27 -10.14
N LEU A 114 -7.23 9.97 -10.18
CA LEU A 114 -8.09 9.38 -9.16
C LEU A 114 -7.30 9.14 -7.88
N ILE A 115 -7.75 9.76 -6.81
CA ILE A 115 -7.20 9.61 -5.47
C ILE A 115 -8.29 9.02 -4.58
N MET A 116 -7.95 7.92 -3.90
CA MET A 116 -8.84 7.24 -2.98
C MET A 116 -8.19 7.19 -1.61
N ALA A 117 -8.98 7.25 -0.54
CA ALA A 117 -8.47 7.13 0.81
C ALA A 117 -9.27 6.14 1.64
N GLN A 118 -8.63 5.55 2.62
CA GLN A 118 -9.23 4.61 3.57
C GLN A 118 -8.64 4.86 4.95
N TYR A 119 -9.50 4.95 5.96
CA TYR A 119 -9.05 4.83 7.33
C TYR A 119 -8.79 3.36 7.66
N PHE A 120 -7.63 3.06 8.24
CA PHE A 120 -7.21 1.71 8.57
C PHE A 120 -6.71 1.65 10.02
N ASP A 121 -7.34 0.82 10.82
CA ASP A 121 -6.88 0.48 12.16
C ASP A 121 -6.66 -1.04 12.23
N TYR A 122 -5.42 -1.42 12.52
CA TYR A 122 -5.03 -2.83 12.55
C TYR A 122 -5.82 -3.64 13.60
N ALA A 123 -6.09 -3.05 14.77
CA ALA A 123 -6.84 -3.73 15.81
C ALA A 123 -8.32 -3.94 15.44
N LEU A 124 -8.92 -3.00 14.72
CA LEU A 124 -10.28 -3.12 14.21
C LEU A 124 -10.34 -4.07 13.02
N PHE A 125 -9.33 -4.06 12.16
CA PHE A 125 -9.20 -4.99 11.04
C PHE A 125 -9.14 -6.45 11.52
N LEU A 126 -8.36 -6.74 12.57
CA LEU A 126 -8.32 -8.08 13.17
C LEU A 126 -9.67 -8.53 13.75
N LYS A 127 -10.52 -7.59 14.12
CA LYS A 127 -11.90 -7.84 14.58
C LYS A 127 -12.92 -7.92 13.44
N GLY A 128 -12.46 -7.87 12.18
CA GLY A 128 -13.32 -7.90 11.00
C GLY A 128 -13.99 -6.58 10.65
N THR A 129 -13.56 -5.47 11.26
CA THR A 129 -14.06 -4.13 10.92
C THR A 129 -13.15 -3.49 9.88
N GLU A 130 -13.68 -3.29 8.68
CA GLU A 130 -12.99 -2.62 7.58
C GLU A 130 -13.77 -1.37 7.17
N PHE A 131 -13.06 -0.24 7.04
CA PHE A 131 -13.66 1.02 6.62
C PHE A 131 -13.71 1.12 5.09
N PRO A 132 -14.71 1.81 4.53
CA PRO A 132 -14.85 1.94 3.10
C PRO A 132 -13.71 2.78 2.52
N VAL A 133 -13.29 2.43 1.29
CA VAL A 133 -12.42 3.27 0.48
C VAL A 133 -13.27 4.35 -0.18
N VAL A 134 -12.93 5.62 0.04
CA VAL A 134 -13.66 6.77 -0.50
C VAL A 134 -12.78 7.58 -1.45
N ARG A 135 -13.40 8.27 -2.40
CA ARG A 135 -12.69 9.21 -3.27
C ARG A 135 -12.44 10.50 -2.52
N ILE A 136 -11.23 11.03 -2.60
CA ILE A 136 -10.86 12.32 -2.01
C ILE A 136 -10.40 13.31 -3.08
N THR A 137 -10.42 14.60 -2.73
CA THR A 137 -9.92 15.69 -3.57
C THR A 137 -8.43 15.93 -3.34
N PRO A 138 -7.72 16.57 -4.28
CA PRO A 138 -6.32 16.98 -4.06
C PRO A 138 -6.14 17.87 -2.83
N GLU A 139 -7.11 18.73 -2.51
CA GLU A 139 -7.09 19.61 -1.34
C GLU A 139 -7.16 18.81 -0.03
N GLN A 140 -8.01 17.79 0.01
CA GLN A 140 -8.08 16.86 1.14
C GLN A 140 -6.77 16.10 1.32
N LEU A 141 -6.12 15.70 0.21
CA LEU A 141 -4.83 15.05 0.26
C LEU A 141 -3.75 15.97 0.88
N GLU A 142 -3.70 17.24 0.45
CA GLU A 142 -2.75 18.20 1.02
C GLU A 142 -2.98 18.42 2.52
N SER A 143 -4.24 18.47 2.96
CA SER A 143 -4.58 18.55 4.38
C SER A 143 -4.07 17.33 5.16
N ILE A 144 -4.20 16.12 4.62
CA ILE A 144 -3.66 14.89 5.22
C ILE A 144 -2.12 14.92 5.26
N ARG A 145 -1.46 15.40 4.22
CA ARG A 145 0.01 15.53 4.16
C ARG A 145 0.53 16.51 5.20
N ASN A 146 -0.18 17.61 5.42
CA ASN A 146 0.20 18.62 6.39
C ASN A 146 0.16 18.11 7.84
N LEU A 147 -0.62 17.07 8.15
CA LEU A 147 -0.56 16.40 9.45
C LEU A 147 0.82 15.79 9.74
N ARG A 148 1.55 15.38 8.70
CA ARG A 148 2.91 14.82 8.84
C ARG A 148 3.97 15.85 9.19
N LEU A 149 3.73 17.11 8.82
CA LEU A 149 4.69 18.21 9.01
C LEU A 149 4.57 18.89 10.39
N GLN A 150 3.54 18.57 11.16
CA GLN A 150 3.31 19.13 12.50
C GLN A 150 3.97 18.35 13.64
N LYS A 151 4.92 17.46 13.32
CA LYS A 151 5.73 16.72 14.30
C LYS A 151 7.03 17.42 14.65
#